data_3d31538da9d09755ba0e20a293d3bd4f
#
_entry.id   3d31538da9d09755ba0e20a293d3bd4f
#
_cell.length_a   1.000
_cell.length_b   1.000
_cell.length_c   1.000
_cell.angle_alpha   90.00
_cell.angle_beta   90.00
_cell.angle_gamma   90.00
#
_symmetry.space_group_name_H-M   'P 1'
#
loop_
_entity.id
_entity.type
_entity.pdbx_description
1 polymer ?
#
loop_
_entity_poly.entity_id
_entity_poly.type
_entity_poly.pdbx_seq_one_letter_code
_entity_poly.pdbx_strand_id
1 'polypeptide(L)'
;MDSLNFNSVETLPNLSARAAFQVNSSAVFKEDVDIVPIVIDDTLSYMPWGGDNNMPFDILKLIEDDETLSTCQMFNAEVCFGSGLRYDTCIATAAVKSEVEDFFLDNDIASYYLGVCQDFKHFGFAVSVIILSRDGTKIVRLLRKEACYCRFAPAGKDGRITRLLYANWRKCIASRSDIEVIELLDAAAPWRDLQDRLAKNTTCRKFAVVSRIPTPDSTYYPIPNYASLFKGKWYNIKQLIGLAKESKLRNSAPIKYQIEISQKYWESIFRSEGITDRRKQQERIVQEKQSILDFLTGAENSGKAWFSTFYVTPDGKEQHDVVIN
;
A
#
# COMPACT_ATOMS: atom_id res chain seq x y z
N MET A 1 -49.95 23.01 -18.65
CA MET A 1 -48.63 23.68 -18.60
C MET A 1 -47.88 23.11 -17.42
N ASP A 2 -47.22 22.03 -17.66
CA ASP A 2 -46.47 21.36 -16.59
C ASP A 2 -45.16 22.12 -16.35
N SER A 3 -45.01 22.58 -15.13
CA SER A 3 -43.83 23.28 -14.63
C SER A 3 -42.60 22.38 -14.77
N LEU A 4 -41.59 22.87 -15.47
CA LEU A 4 -40.29 22.26 -15.54
C LEU A 4 -39.66 22.24 -14.15
N ASN A 5 -39.59 21.07 -13.57
CA ASN A 5 -38.97 20.84 -12.27
C ASN A 5 -37.45 20.90 -12.44
N PHE A 6 -36.84 22.08 -12.21
CA PHE A 6 -35.37 22.29 -12.29
C PHE A 6 -34.63 21.82 -11.04
N ASN A 7 -35.30 21.14 -10.11
CA ASN A 7 -34.75 20.66 -8.85
C ASN A 7 -34.22 19.21 -8.93
N SER A 8 -33.59 18.79 -10.01
CA SER A 8 -32.72 17.64 -9.90
C SER A 8 -31.38 18.09 -9.30
N VAL A 9 -31.27 17.96 -7.99
CA VAL A 9 -29.94 17.80 -7.35
C VAL A 9 -29.36 16.59 -8.02
N GLU A 10 -28.51 16.80 -9.02
CA GLU A 10 -27.66 15.72 -9.54
C GLU A 10 -26.76 15.31 -8.38
N THR A 11 -27.17 14.26 -7.69
CA THR A 11 -26.29 13.50 -6.81
C THR A 11 -25.14 13.04 -7.67
N LEU A 12 -23.96 13.60 -7.40
CA LEU A 12 -22.71 13.30 -8.09
C LEU A 12 -22.56 11.77 -8.22
N PRO A 13 -22.47 11.20 -9.44
CA PRO A 13 -22.41 9.75 -9.65
C PRO A 13 -21.10 9.10 -9.15
N ASN A 14 -20.21 9.87 -8.54
CA ASN A 14 -18.88 9.43 -8.16
C ASN A 14 -18.71 9.00 -6.69
N LEU A 15 -19.71 9.12 -5.83
CA LEU A 15 -19.59 8.60 -4.45
C LEU A 15 -19.68 7.07 -4.39
N SER A 16 -20.46 6.45 -5.28
CA SER A 16 -20.60 5.00 -5.33
C SER A 16 -19.38 4.29 -5.94
N ALA A 17 -18.66 4.93 -6.86
CA ALA A 17 -17.47 4.36 -7.47
C ALA A 17 -16.24 4.40 -6.53
N ARG A 18 -16.16 5.35 -5.60
CA ARG A 18 -15.09 5.39 -4.58
C ARG A 18 -15.34 4.44 -3.40
N ALA A 19 -16.58 4.08 -3.11
CA ALA A 19 -16.90 3.08 -2.09
C ALA A 19 -16.46 1.65 -2.48
N ALA A 20 -16.25 1.38 -3.77
CA ALA A 20 -15.76 0.08 -4.26
C ALA A 20 -14.27 -0.16 -4.00
N PHE A 21 -13.51 0.86 -3.57
CA PHE A 21 -12.09 0.76 -3.19
C PHE A 21 -11.86 0.55 -1.69
N GLN A 22 -12.86 0.08 -0.96
CA GLN A 22 -12.60 -0.43 0.39
C GLN A 22 -11.85 -1.76 0.26
N VAL A 23 -10.54 -1.69 0.37
CA VAL A 23 -9.74 -2.88 0.69
C VAL A 23 -10.38 -3.45 1.96
N ASN A 24 -10.91 -4.66 1.88
CA ASN A 24 -11.47 -5.32 3.04
C ASN A 24 -10.28 -5.72 3.93
N SER A 25 -9.81 -4.76 4.75
CA SER A 25 -8.59 -4.89 5.55
C SER A 25 -8.63 -6.11 6.47
N SER A 26 -9.83 -6.53 6.86
CA SER A 26 -10.02 -7.76 7.65
C SER A 26 -9.75 -9.04 6.85
N ALA A 27 -9.73 -8.97 5.51
CA ALA A 27 -9.41 -10.12 4.68
C ALA A 27 -7.90 -10.35 4.51
N VAL A 28 -7.07 -9.30 4.70
CA VAL A 28 -5.62 -9.37 4.52
C VAL A 28 -4.98 -10.32 5.54
N PHE A 29 -5.49 -10.35 6.77
CA PHE A 29 -4.95 -11.18 7.84
C PHE A 29 -5.88 -12.37 8.19
N LYS A 30 -6.52 -12.99 7.21
CA LYS A 30 -7.22 -14.26 7.44
C LYS A 30 -6.22 -15.34 7.83
N GLU A 31 -6.56 -16.07 8.88
CA GLU A 31 -5.78 -17.20 9.39
C GLU A 31 -5.55 -18.25 8.31
N ASP A 32 -4.36 -18.83 8.31
CA ASP A 32 -3.88 -19.81 7.32
C ASP A 32 -4.48 -21.21 7.54
N VAL A 33 -5.77 -21.32 7.80
CA VAL A 33 -6.45 -22.56 8.16
C VAL A 33 -6.48 -23.49 6.96
N ASP A 34 -5.76 -23.80 6.15
CA ASP A 34 -5.69 -24.76 5.02
C ASP A 34 -4.88 -24.28 3.80
N ILE A 35 -3.73 -23.63 4.05
CA ILE A 35 -2.84 -23.29 2.95
C ILE A 35 -2.17 -24.55 2.43
N VAL A 36 -2.51 -24.93 1.20
CA VAL A 36 -1.88 -26.03 0.47
C VAL A 36 -0.65 -25.50 -0.27
N PRO A 37 0.48 -26.25 -0.26
CA PRO A 37 1.65 -25.88 -1.04
C PRO A 37 1.33 -25.74 -2.53
N ILE A 38 1.83 -24.67 -3.14
CA ILE A 38 1.73 -24.50 -4.59
C ILE A 38 2.94 -25.18 -5.24
N VAL A 39 2.67 -26.13 -6.14
CA VAL A 39 3.68 -26.88 -6.87
C VAL A 39 4.07 -26.10 -8.12
N ILE A 40 5.36 -25.86 -8.30
CA ILE A 40 5.93 -25.23 -9.50
C ILE A 40 6.39 -26.34 -10.46
N ASP A 41 7.12 -27.32 -9.94
CA ASP A 41 7.57 -28.51 -10.67
C ASP A 41 7.72 -29.72 -9.71
N ASP A 42 8.10 -30.87 -10.23
CA ASP A 42 8.25 -32.11 -9.44
C ASP A 42 9.20 -32.00 -8.24
N THR A 43 10.05 -30.98 -8.20
CA THR A 43 11.10 -30.80 -7.17
C THR A 43 10.92 -29.53 -6.35
N LEU A 44 10.07 -28.62 -6.78
CA LEU A 44 9.94 -27.29 -6.19
C LEU A 44 8.49 -26.93 -5.91
N SER A 45 8.21 -26.69 -4.65
CA SER A 45 6.93 -26.18 -4.17
C SER A 45 7.17 -25.13 -3.10
N TYR A 46 6.20 -24.26 -2.89
CA TYR A 46 6.25 -23.21 -1.88
C TYR A 46 4.92 -23.04 -1.15
N MET A 47 5.00 -22.52 0.06
CA MET A 47 3.83 -22.13 0.82
C MET A 47 3.43 -20.71 0.39
N PRO A 48 2.20 -20.50 -0.11
CA PRO A 48 1.74 -19.16 -0.46
C PRO A 48 1.58 -18.30 0.79
N TRP A 49 1.79 -17.00 0.65
CA TRP A 49 1.60 -16.06 1.74
C TRP A 49 0.24 -15.37 1.60
N GLY A 50 -0.74 -15.85 2.38
CA GLY A 50 -2.16 -15.54 2.20
C GLY A 50 -2.82 -16.40 1.13
N GLY A 51 -4.13 -16.28 0.97
CA GLY A 51 -4.92 -17.14 0.08
C GLY A 51 -4.57 -17.04 -1.41
N ASP A 52 -4.16 -15.83 -1.83
CA ASP A 52 -3.81 -15.50 -3.22
C ASP A 52 -2.31 -15.19 -3.42
N ASN A 53 -1.49 -15.47 -2.40
CA ASN A 53 -0.06 -15.16 -2.38
C ASN A 53 0.31 -13.66 -2.46
N ASN A 54 -0.66 -12.75 -2.29
CA ASN A 54 -0.47 -11.29 -2.39
C ASN A 54 -0.39 -10.58 -1.04
N MET A 55 -0.62 -11.28 0.06
CA MET A 55 -0.67 -10.71 1.42
C MET A 55 0.47 -9.73 1.75
N PRO A 56 1.76 -9.99 1.43
CA PRO A 56 2.82 -9.03 1.76
C PRO A 56 2.69 -7.70 1.00
N PHE A 57 2.17 -7.73 -0.23
CA PHE A 57 1.97 -6.52 -1.03
C PHE A 57 0.74 -5.73 -0.58
N ASP A 58 -0.29 -6.44 -0.09
CA ASP A 58 -1.45 -5.81 0.53
C ASP A 58 -1.07 -5.14 1.86
N ILE A 59 -0.19 -5.77 2.65
CA ILE A 59 0.38 -5.18 3.86
C ILE A 59 1.13 -3.88 3.53
N LEU A 60 2.01 -3.89 2.52
CA LEU A 60 2.73 -2.69 2.11
C LEU A 60 1.77 -1.58 1.69
N LYS A 61 0.78 -1.90 0.89
CA LYS A 61 -0.24 -0.94 0.47
C LYS A 61 -1.02 -0.35 1.65
N LEU A 62 -1.41 -1.18 2.62
CA LEU A 62 -2.10 -0.71 3.82
C LEU A 62 -1.23 0.25 4.66
N ILE A 63 0.09 -0.01 4.73
CA ILE A 63 1.03 0.86 5.43
C ILE A 63 1.22 2.17 4.67
N GLU A 64 1.33 2.12 3.34
CA GLU A 64 1.47 3.30 2.47
C GLU A 64 0.22 4.19 2.50
N ASP A 65 -0.97 3.59 2.58
CA ASP A 65 -2.25 4.32 2.61
C ASP A 65 -2.54 5.00 3.97
N ASP A 66 -1.78 4.67 5.03
CA ASP A 66 -1.96 5.25 6.37
C ASP A 66 -0.70 5.98 6.84
N GLU A 67 -0.74 7.32 6.79
CA GLU A 67 0.37 8.19 7.17
C GLU A 67 0.87 7.96 8.59
N THR A 68 -0.05 7.71 9.53
CA THR A 68 0.30 7.47 10.94
C THR A 68 1.01 6.13 11.11
N LEU A 69 0.47 5.08 10.48
CA LEU A 69 1.06 3.74 10.56
C LEU A 69 2.42 3.70 9.88
N SER A 70 2.55 4.31 8.69
CA SER A 70 3.82 4.39 7.95
C SER A 70 4.91 5.05 8.79
N THR A 71 4.59 6.22 9.38
CA THR A 71 5.53 6.93 10.26
C THR A 71 5.89 6.12 11.50
N CYS A 72 4.92 5.48 12.15
CA CYS A 72 5.17 4.63 13.32
C CYS A 72 6.04 3.42 12.99
N GLN A 73 5.83 2.77 11.84
CA GLN A 73 6.65 1.63 11.43
C GLN A 73 8.09 2.03 11.13
N MET A 74 8.29 3.16 10.44
CA MET A 74 9.62 3.71 10.18
C MET A 74 10.33 4.07 11.48
N PHE A 75 9.68 4.81 12.36
CA PHE A 75 10.22 5.17 13.68
C PHE A 75 10.60 3.93 14.50
N ASN A 76 9.74 2.91 14.55
CA ASN A 76 10.04 1.67 15.26
C ASN A 76 11.26 0.92 14.66
N ALA A 77 11.43 0.96 13.35
CA ALA A 77 12.61 0.37 12.69
C ALA A 77 13.88 1.14 13.05
N GLU A 78 13.83 2.47 13.05
CA GLU A 78 14.95 3.35 13.43
C GLU A 78 15.32 3.20 14.91
N VAL A 79 14.34 3.06 15.80
CA VAL A 79 14.58 2.78 17.23
C VAL A 79 15.27 1.43 17.43
N CYS A 80 14.87 0.40 16.65
CA CYS A 80 15.54 -0.90 16.68
C CYS A 80 16.95 -0.85 16.11
N PHE A 81 17.16 -0.05 15.07
CA PHE A 81 18.49 0.20 14.52
C PHE A 81 19.39 0.93 15.54
N GLY A 82 18.86 1.91 16.26
CA GLY A 82 19.56 2.67 17.29
C GLY A 82 20.84 3.31 16.76
N SER A 83 21.98 2.98 17.40
CA SER A 83 23.32 3.43 16.95
C SER A 83 24.01 2.48 15.97
N GLY A 84 23.26 1.53 15.39
CA GLY A 84 23.80 0.50 14.51
C GLY A 84 24.44 -0.67 15.27
N LEU A 85 25.02 -1.59 14.48
CA LEU A 85 25.76 -2.72 15.04
C LEU A 85 27.11 -2.26 15.55
N ARG A 86 27.45 -2.67 16.77
CA ARG A 86 28.75 -2.42 17.38
C ARG A 86 29.43 -3.77 17.69
N TYR A 87 30.73 -3.77 17.61
CA TYR A 87 31.55 -4.92 17.99
C TYR A 87 32.61 -4.49 19.00
N ASP A 88 32.94 -5.39 19.91
CA ASP A 88 33.96 -5.16 20.90
C ASP A 88 35.31 -5.67 20.37
N THR A 89 36.27 -4.77 20.28
CA THR A 89 37.64 -5.05 19.81
C THR A 89 38.66 -5.09 20.93
N CYS A 90 38.26 -5.08 22.20
CA CYS A 90 39.20 -5.01 23.32
C CYS A 90 40.19 -6.15 23.36
N ILE A 91 39.84 -7.31 22.82
CA ILE A 91 40.66 -8.53 22.83
C ILE A 91 41.25 -8.84 21.43
N ALA A 92 40.85 -8.09 20.40
CA ALA A 92 41.25 -8.37 19.02
C ALA A 92 42.64 -7.76 18.70
N THR A 93 43.42 -8.47 17.91
CA THR A 93 44.65 -7.92 17.33
C THR A 93 44.31 -6.81 16.31
N ALA A 94 45.26 -5.92 16.06
CA ALA A 94 45.09 -4.85 15.08
C ALA A 94 44.69 -5.36 13.67
N ALA A 95 45.22 -6.51 13.26
CA ALA A 95 44.88 -7.15 11.98
C ALA A 95 43.41 -7.61 11.93
N VAL A 96 42.90 -8.24 13.00
CA VAL A 96 41.52 -8.70 13.10
C VAL A 96 40.56 -7.48 13.14
N LYS A 97 40.96 -6.42 13.81
CA LYS A 97 40.19 -5.19 13.84
C LYS A 97 40.01 -4.56 12.44
N SER A 98 41.13 -4.46 11.69
CA SER A 98 41.08 -3.97 10.30
C SER A 98 40.20 -4.86 9.41
N GLU A 99 40.29 -6.18 9.53
CA GLU A 99 39.47 -7.12 8.74
C GLU A 99 37.96 -6.96 9.03
N VAL A 100 37.60 -6.73 10.28
CA VAL A 100 36.19 -6.46 10.66
C VAL A 100 35.71 -5.11 10.14
N GLU A 101 36.55 -4.06 10.23
CA GLU A 101 36.23 -2.73 9.72
C GLU A 101 36.01 -2.78 8.19
N ASP A 102 36.93 -3.43 7.47
CA ASP A 102 36.80 -3.61 6.02
C ASP A 102 35.52 -4.40 5.65
N PHE A 103 35.21 -5.47 6.39
CA PHE A 103 33.96 -6.22 6.18
C PHE A 103 32.71 -5.34 6.40
N PHE A 104 32.70 -4.47 7.41
CA PHE A 104 31.59 -3.56 7.69
C PHE A 104 31.41 -2.54 6.57
N LEU A 105 32.51 -2.01 6.03
CA LEU A 105 32.49 -1.05 4.91
C LEU A 105 32.07 -1.72 3.60
N ASP A 106 32.66 -2.87 3.27
CA ASP A 106 32.39 -3.59 2.02
C ASP A 106 30.95 -4.08 1.91
N ASN A 107 30.30 -4.32 3.03
CA ASN A 107 28.92 -4.82 3.09
C ASN A 107 27.89 -3.75 3.43
N ASP A 108 28.28 -2.50 3.63
CA ASP A 108 27.39 -1.42 4.10
C ASP A 108 26.46 -1.94 5.22
N ILE A 109 27.08 -2.41 6.31
CA ILE A 109 26.37 -3.06 7.41
C ILE A 109 25.28 -2.16 8.01
N ALA A 110 25.44 -0.83 7.95
CA ALA A 110 24.44 0.09 8.45
C ALA A 110 23.13 0.01 7.63
N SER A 111 23.21 0.15 6.32
CA SER A 111 22.05 0.03 5.44
C SER A 111 21.43 -1.38 5.47
N TYR A 112 22.27 -2.40 5.49
CA TYR A 112 21.84 -3.78 5.65
C TYR A 112 21.00 -3.95 6.93
N TYR A 113 21.52 -3.51 8.07
CA TYR A 113 20.86 -3.72 9.37
C TYR A 113 19.57 -2.89 9.49
N LEU A 114 19.57 -1.66 9.00
CA LEU A 114 18.35 -0.84 8.96
C LEU A 114 17.27 -1.53 8.11
N GLY A 115 17.64 -2.06 6.95
CA GLY A 115 16.70 -2.79 6.09
C GLY A 115 16.16 -4.06 6.74
N VAL A 116 16.98 -4.79 7.49
CA VAL A 116 16.55 -5.96 8.31
C VAL A 116 15.53 -5.51 9.37
N CYS A 117 15.78 -4.40 10.06
CA CYS A 117 14.85 -3.83 11.04
C CYS A 117 13.51 -3.43 10.40
N GLN A 118 13.54 -2.84 9.21
CA GLN A 118 12.33 -2.49 8.45
C GLN A 118 11.51 -3.73 8.09
N ASP A 119 12.11 -4.75 7.47
CA ASP A 119 11.41 -5.99 7.12
C ASP A 119 10.80 -6.66 8.37
N PHE A 120 11.57 -6.71 9.45
CA PHE A 120 11.13 -7.30 10.70
C PHE A 120 9.91 -6.58 11.30
N LYS A 121 9.86 -5.25 11.20
CA LYS A 121 8.71 -4.46 11.69
C LYS A 121 7.51 -4.57 10.76
N HIS A 122 7.73 -4.57 9.44
CA HIS A 122 6.62 -4.66 8.48
C HIS A 122 5.99 -6.05 8.44
N PHE A 123 6.80 -7.10 8.49
CA PHE A 123 6.34 -8.46 8.21
C PHE A 123 6.47 -9.43 9.39
N GLY A 124 7.11 -9.02 10.48
CA GLY A 124 7.38 -9.88 11.61
C GLY A 124 8.56 -10.84 11.38
N PHE A 125 9.22 -10.78 10.23
CA PHE A 125 10.45 -11.53 9.95
C PHE A 125 11.34 -10.78 8.96
N ALA A 126 12.61 -11.13 8.96
CA ALA A 126 13.60 -10.63 8.01
C ALA A 126 14.49 -11.77 7.54
N VAL A 127 15.00 -11.66 6.31
CA VAL A 127 15.85 -12.66 5.68
C VAL A 127 17.22 -12.08 5.40
N SER A 128 18.22 -12.69 6.00
CA SER A 128 19.64 -12.41 5.80
C SER A 128 20.28 -13.52 4.98
N VAL A 129 21.03 -13.17 3.95
CA VAL A 129 21.74 -14.13 3.11
C VAL A 129 23.23 -13.97 3.33
N ILE A 130 23.87 -15.06 3.69
CA ILE A 130 25.31 -15.19 3.91
C ILE A 130 25.92 -15.79 2.66
N ILE A 131 26.96 -15.16 2.11
CA ILE A 131 27.76 -15.71 1.02
C ILE A 131 29.17 -15.96 1.55
N LEU A 132 29.58 -17.19 1.46
CA LEU A 132 30.91 -17.63 1.90
C LEU A 132 31.97 -17.48 0.79
N SER A 133 33.23 -17.40 1.20
CA SER A 133 34.38 -17.53 0.33
C SER A 133 34.38 -18.89 -0.37
N ARG A 134 35.16 -19.00 -1.44
CA ARG A 134 35.24 -20.24 -2.25
C ARG A 134 35.69 -21.45 -1.43
N ASP A 135 36.57 -21.24 -0.48
CA ASP A 135 37.06 -22.25 0.46
C ASP A 135 36.14 -22.50 1.66
N GLY A 136 35.12 -21.69 1.84
CA GLY A 136 34.12 -21.81 2.92
C GLY A 136 34.63 -21.32 4.29
N THR A 137 35.78 -20.66 4.36
CA THR A 137 36.42 -20.28 5.64
C THR A 137 35.93 -18.95 6.17
N LYS A 138 35.47 -18.05 5.31
CA LYS A 138 35.05 -16.67 5.66
C LYS A 138 33.71 -16.32 5.05
N ILE A 139 32.98 -15.46 5.74
CA ILE A 139 31.81 -14.78 5.19
C ILE A 139 32.33 -13.59 4.39
N VAL A 140 32.00 -13.54 3.09
CA VAL A 140 32.45 -12.46 2.19
C VAL A 140 31.35 -11.41 2.01
N ARG A 141 30.10 -11.88 1.90
CA ARG A 141 28.96 -10.97 1.71
C ARG A 141 27.83 -11.32 2.65
N LEU A 142 27.20 -10.25 3.12
CA LEU A 142 25.97 -10.29 3.89
C LEU A 142 24.94 -9.43 3.17
N LEU A 143 23.85 -10.05 2.74
CA LEU A 143 22.81 -9.40 1.95
C LEU A 143 21.45 -9.51 2.63
N ARG A 144 20.65 -8.48 2.57
CA ARG A 144 19.23 -8.55 2.88
C ARG A 144 18.48 -9.03 1.64
N LYS A 145 17.58 -9.98 1.81
CA LYS A 145 16.53 -10.29 0.83
C LYS A 145 15.21 -9.71 1.35
N GLU A 146 14.58 -8.88 0.55
CA GLU A 146 13.31 -8.26 0.91
C GLU A 146 12.26 -9.32 1.24
N ALA A 147 11.70 -9.26 2.45
CA ALA A 147 10.81 -10.29 2.96
C ALA A 147 9.56 -10.48 2.08
N CYS A 148 9.04 -9.40 1.46
CA CYS A 148 7.86 -9.47 0.57
C CYS A 148 8.06 -10.37 -0.65
N TYR A 149 9.31 -10.55 -1.11
CA TYR A 149 9.66 -11.43 -2.23
C TYR A 149 10.11 -12.83 -1.80
N CYS A 150 10.10 -13.12 -0.51
CA CYS A 150 10.49 -14.43 0.02
C CYS A 150 9.28 -15.34 0.19
N ARG A 151 9.43 -16.62 -0.18
CA ARG A 151 8.46 -17.69 0.11
C ARG A 151 9.19 -18.88 0.68
N PHE A 152 8.57 -19.58 1.60
CA PHE A 152 9.15 -20.75 2.23
C PHE A 152 8.73 -22.04 1.49
N ALA A 153 9.64 -22.97 1.35
CA ALA A 153 9.29 -24.32 0.95
C ALA A 153 8.47 -24.99 2.06
N PRO A 154 7.66 -26.00 1.73
CA PRO A 154 6.97 -26.79 2.73
C PRO A 154 7.95 -27.40 3.73
N ALA A 155 7.53 -27.47 4.99
CA ALA A 155 8.32 -28.09 6.03
C ALA A 155 8.49 -29.59 5.76
N GLY A 156 9.66 -30.12 6.07
CA GLY A 156 9.92 -31.54 6.00
C GLY A 156 9.14 -32.32 7.08
N LYS A 157 9.29 -33.63 7.08
CA LYS A 157 8.67 -34.51 8.08
C LYS A 157 9.17 -34.22 9.52
N ASP A 158 10.32 -33.60 9.63
CA ASP A 158 10.94 -33.14 10.87
C ASP A 158 10.43 -31.73 11.31
N GLY A 159 9.49 -31.15 10.58
CA GLY A 159 8.98 -29.81 10.83
C GLY A 159 9.91 -28.66 10.44
N ARG A 160 11.08 -28.97 9.84
CA ARG A 160 12.06 -27.95 9.45
C ARG A 160 11.81 -27.44 8.03
N ILE A 161 11.94 -26.14 7.86
CA ILE A 161 11.93 -25.49 6.56
C ILE A 161 13.37 -25.38 6.08
N THR A 162 13.69 -26.02 4.96
CA THR A 162 15.09 -26.13 4.48
C THR A 162 15.42 -25.24 3.30
N ARG A 163 14.45 -24.67 2.64
CA ARG A 163 14.65 -23.85 1.44
C ARG A 163 13.78 -22.60 1.47
N LEU A 164 14.36 -21.53 0.93
CA LEU A 164 13.71 -20.25 0.68
C LEU A 164 13.68 -20.00 -0.83
N LEU A 165 12.55 -19.57 -1.33
CA LEU A 165 12.35 -19.17 -2.71
C LEU A 165 12.25 -17.63 -2.77
N TYR A 166 13.05 -17.02 -3.61
CA TYR A 166 13.05 -15.58 -3.82
C TYR A 166 12.71 -15.27 -5.28
N ALA A 167 11.62 -14.53 -5.50
CA ALA A 167 11.14 -14.16 -6.83
C ALA A 167 10.25 -12.93 -6.77
N ASN A 168 9.97 -12.32 -7.92
CA ASN A 168 8.97 -11.25 -8.02
C ASN A 168 7.56 -11.83 -8.17
N TRP A 169 6.93 -12.12 -7.04
CA TRP A 169 5.60 -12.73 -6.96
C TRP A 169 4.45 -11.82 -7.44
N ARG A 170 4.70 -10.54 -7.70
CA ARG A 170 3.71 -9.63 -8.33
C ARG A 170 3.48 -9.97 -9.80
N LYS A 171 4.42 -10.67 -10.41
CA LYS A 171 4.33 -11.10 -11.80
C LYS A 171 3.98 -12.59 -11.84
N CYS A 172 3.30 -12.98 -12.91
CA CYS A 172 3.13 -14.41 -13.17
C CYS A 172 4.52 -15.06 -13.32
N ILE A 173 4.79 -16.07 -12.51
CA ILE A 173 6.04 -16.83 -12.61
C ILE A 173 5.87 -17.83 -13.73
N ALA A 174 6.55 -17.56 -14.84
CA ALA A 174 6.44 -18.37 -16.06
C ALA A 174 7.34 -19.60 -16.02
N SER A 175 8.47 -19.54 -15.28
CA SER A 175 9.43 -20.64 -15.25
C SER A 175 10.21 -20.68 -13.95
N ARG A 176 10.85 -21.85 -13.69
CA ARG A 176 11.75 -22.05 -12.56
C ARG A 176 12.97 -21.10 -12.60
N SER A 177 13.40 -20.65 -13.78
CA SER A 177 14.52 -19.72 -13.94
C SER A 177 14.25 -18.36 -13.28
N ASP A 178 12.98 -18.01 -13.06
CA ASP A 178 12.56 -16.75 -12.45
C ASP A 178 12.67 -16.79 -10.91
N ILE A 179 12.99 -17.96 -10.35
CA ILE A 179 13.01 -18.22 -8.92
C ILE A 179 14.45 -18.55 -8.47
N GLU A 180 14.97 -17.76 -7.57
CA GLU A 180 16.19 -18.07 -6.85
C GLU A 180 15.86 -18.95 -5.64
N VAL A 181 16.44 -20.15 -5.60
CA VAL A 181 16.29 -21.07 -4.46
C VAL A 181 17.53 -20.97 -3.59
N ILE A 182 17.35 -20.68 -2.30
CA ILE A 182 18.42 -20.50 -1.33
C ILE A 182 18.22 -21.51 -0.20
N GLU A 183 19.29 -22.21 0.18
CA GLU A 183 19.26 -23.09 1.34
C GLU A 183 19.11 -22.32 2.64
N LEU A 184 18.18 -22.76 3.49
CA LEU A 184 17.89 -22.13 4.77
C LEU A 184 18.63 -22.84 5.88
N LEU A 185 19.35 -22.07 6.72
CA LEU A 185 19.96 -22.56 7.93
C LEU A 185 18.94 -22.70 9.05
N ASP A 186 19.22 -23.57 10.02
CA ASP A 186 18.39 -23.73 11.21
C ASP A 186 18.36 -22.42 12.02
N ALA A 187 17.18 -21.82 12.15
CA ALA A 187 17.01 -20.57 12.86
C ALA A 187 17.40 -20.65 14.35
N ALA A 188 17.33 -21.84 14.96
CA ALA A 188 17.69 -22.04 16.37
C ALA A 188 19.20 -22.04 16.61
N ALA A 189 19.97 -22.55 15.65
CA ALA A 189 21.44 -22.67 15.75
C ALA A 189 22.13 -22.50 14.38
N PRO A 190 21.99 -21.32 13.74
CA PRO A 190 22.44 -21.15 12.36
C PRO A 190 23.94 -21.37 12.16
N TRP A 191 24.74 -20.95 13.14
CA TRP A 191 26.19 -21.14 13.08
C TRP A 191 26.59 -22.61 13.16
N ARG A 192 25.99 -23.40 14.05
CA ARG A 192 26.26 -24.83 14.18
C ARG A 192 25.85 -25.59 12.91
N ASP A 193 24.65 -25.32 12.40
CA ASP A 193 24.15 -25.93 11.16
C ASP A 193 25.09 -25.61 9.96
N LEU A 194 25.58 -24.37 9.88
CA LEU A 194 26.54 -23.96 8.86
C LEU A 194 27.85 -24.78 8.98
N GLN A 195 28.39 -24.90 10.18
CA GLN A 195 29.62 -25.69 10.40
C GLN A 195 29.42 -27.17 10.04
N ASP A 196 28.31 -27.77 10.44
CA ASP A 196 27.96 -29.15 10.13
C ASP A 196 27.83 -29.40 8.61
N ARG A 197 27.27 -28.46 7.87
CA ARG A 197 27.16 -28.52 6.41
C ARG A 197 28.52 -28.36 5.74
N LEU A 198 29.34 -27.45 6.22
CA LEU A 198 30.71 -27.28 5.70
C LEU A 198 31.60 -28.53 5.97
N ALA A 199 31.46 -29.14 7.14
CA ALA A 199 32.16 -30.39 7.48
C ALA A 199 31.74 -31.55 6.55
N LYS A 200 30.51 -31.53 6.03
CA LYS A 200 30.00 -32.51 5.04
C LYS A 200 30.41 -32.18 3.59
N ASN A 201 31.33 -31.24 3.37
CA ASN A 201 31.79 -30.79 2.05
C ASN A 201 30.70 -30.34 1.09
N THR A 202 29.71 -29.62 1.58
CA THR A 202 28.72 -29.04 0.71
C THR A 202 29.34 -28.10 -0.32
N THR A 203 28.87 -28.15 -1.55
CA THR A 203 29.28 -27.22 -2.63
C THR A 203 28.56 -25.89 -2.53
N CYS A 204 27.46 -25.82 -1.79
CA CYS A 204 26.70 -24.59 -1.59
C CYS A 204 27.53 -23.60 -0.76
N ARG A 205 27.54 -22.34 -1.21
CA ARG A 205 28.25 -21.23 -0.52
C ARG A 205 27.33 -20.08 -0.19
N LYS A 206 26.03 -20.25 -0.43
CA LYS A 206 25.00 -19.23 -0.21
C LYS A 206 23.90 -19.80 0.67
N PHE A 207 23.72 -19.20 1.84
CA PHE A 207 22.76 -19.68 2.83
C PHE A 207 21.90 -18.52 3.31
N ALA A 208 20.63 -18.78 3.62
CA ALA A 208 19.73 -17.82 4.22
C ALA A 208 19.54 -18.12 5.71
N VAL A 209 19.42 -17.07 6.49
CA VAL A 209 19.02 -17.09 7.89
C VAL A 209 17.75 -16.26 8.04
N VAL A 210 16.76 -16.78 8.73
CA VAL A 210 15.49 -16.07 9.00
C VAL A 210 15.43 -15.71 10.47
N SER A 211 15.29 -14.41 10.73
CA SER A 211 14.94 -13.89 12.06
C SER A 211 13.45 -13.61 12.06
N ARG A 212 12.68 -14.18 12.98
CA ARG A 212 11.22 -14.01 13.02
C ARG A 212 10.68 -13.85 14.43
N ILE A 213 9.54 -13.16 14.54
CA ILE A 213 8.77 -13.07 15.78
C ILE A 213 8.04 -14.40 15.98
N PRO A 214 8.15 -15.05 17.14
CA PRO A 214 7.34 -16.22 17.45
C PRO A 214 5.86 -15.82 17.44
N THR A 215 5.08 -16.40 16.56
CA THR A 215 3.64 -16.19 16.49
C THR A 215 2.95 -17.53 16.68
N PRO A 216 2.08 -17.70 17.70
CA PRO A 216 1.28 -18.90 17.85
C PRO A 216 0.48 -19.18 16.59
N ASP A 217 0.34 -20.46 16.23
CA ASP A 217 -0.46 -20.90 15.07
C ASP A 217 0.02 -20.42 13.69
N SER A 218 1.27 -19.93 13.59
CA SER A 218 1.86 -19.48 12.34
C SER A 218 3.24 -20.12 12.13
N THR A 219 3.28 -21.16 11.31
CA THR A 219 4.52 -21.90 11.04
C THR A 219 5.42 -21.19 10.04
N TYR A 220 4.86 -20.59 9.01
CA TYR A 220 5.61 -20.02 7.88
C TYR A 220 5.76 -18.50 7.99
N TYR A 221 4.66 -17.77 8.09
CA TYR A 221 4.65 -16.31 8.04
C TYR A 221 4.11 -15.74 9.35
N PRO A 222 4.95 -15.05 10.15
CA PRO A 222 4.49 -14.46 11.40
C PRO A 222 3.46 -13.35 11.13
N ILE A 223 2.61 -13.12 12.13
CA ILE A 223 1.64 -12.03 12.11
C ILE A 223 2.30 -10.79 12.74
N PRO A 224 2.40 -9.66 12.04
CA PRO A 224 2.95 -8.43 12.60
C PRO A 224 2.13 -7.92 13.78
N ASN A 225 2.77 -7.25 14.73
CA ASN A 225 2.13 -6.77 15.98
C ASN A 225 0.96 -5.80 15.72
N TYR A 226 0.98 -5.04 14.62
CA TYR A 226 -0.06 -4.09 14.26
C TYR A 226 -1.25 -4.71 13.50
N ALA A 227 -1.21 -6.01 13.19
CA ALA A 227 -2.27 -6.69 12.44
C ALA A 227 -3.66 -6.58 13.11
N SER A 228 -3.71 -6.44 14.44
CA SER A 228 -4.95 -6.21 15.18
C SER A 228 -5.70 -4.95 14.78
N LEU A 229 -4.99 -3.91 14.31
CA LEU A 229 -5.60 -2.66 13.82
C LEU A 229 -6.49 -2.92 12.60
N PHE A 230 -6.12 -3.86 11.76
CA PHE A 230 -6.86 -4.22 10.53
C PHE A 230 -7.94 -5.25 10.81
N LYS A 231 -7.67 -6.26 11.66
CA LYS A 231 -8.64 -7.28 12.07
C LYS A 231 -9.85 -6.66 12.77
N GLY A 232 -9.67 -5.62 13.58
CA GLY A 232 -10.70 -4.98 14.40
C GLY A 232 -11.60 -3.95 13.69
N LYS A 233 -11.55 -3.79 12.38
CA LYS A 233 -12.29 -2.78 11.60
C LYS A 233 -11.95 -1.31 11.93
N TRP A 234 -11.10 -1.03 12.91
CA TRP A 234 -10.73 0.34 13.28
C TRP A 234 -10.07 1.10 12.13
N TYR A 235 -9.27 0.41 11.33
CA TYR A 235 -8.70 0.99 10.12
C TYR A 235 -9.77 1.50 9.17
N ASN A 236 -10.80 0.69 8.90
CA ASN A 236 -11.92 1.08 8.02
C ASN A 236 -12.70 2.28 8.59
N ILE A 237 -12.89 2.31 9.91
CA ILE A 237 -13.55 3.45 10.59
C ILE A 237 -12.71 4.72 10.41
N LYS A 238 -11.38 4.65 10.60
CA LYS A 238 -10.47 5.79 10.37
C LYS A 238 -10.58 6.31 8.94
N GLN A 239 -10.58 5.43 7.95
CA GLN A 239 -10.73 5.79 6.53
C GLN A 239 -12.09 6.47 6.26
N LEU A 240 -13.18 5.94 6.81
CA LEU A 240 -14.52 6.55 6.68
C LEU A 240 -14.61 7.94 7.32
N ILE A 241 -13.98 8.13 8.49
CA ILE A 241 -13.89 9.44 9.15
C ILE A 241 -13.10 10.42 8.28
N GLY A 242 -12.00 9.99 7.68
CA GLY A 242 -11.20 10.79 6.75
C GLY A 242 -12.01 11.25 5.54
N LEU A 243 -12.70 10.33 4.89
CA LEU A 243 -13.58 10.61 3.76
C LEU A 243 -14.74 11.55 4.13
N ALA A 244 -15.35 11.35 5.30
CA ALA A 244 -16.41 12.21 5.80
C ALA A 244 -15.91 13.65 6.05
N LYS A 245 -14.72 13.80 6.63
CA LYS A 245 -14.09 15.12 6.85
C LYS A 245 -13.73 15.78 5.52
N GLU A 246 -13.14 15.06 4.58
CA GLU A 246 -12.83 15.55 3.24
C GLU A 246 -14.11 16.01 2.52
N SER A 247 -15.15 15.19 2.52
CA SER A 247 -16.45 15.54 1.92
C SER A 247 -17.05 16.77 2.58
N LYS A 248 -16.99 16.85 3.92
CA LYS A 248 -17.48 18.03 4.65
C LYS A 248 -16.69 19.29 4.26
N LEU A 249 -15.37 19.21 4.18
CA LEU A 249 -14.53 20.34 3.77
C LEU A 249 -14.82 20.77 2.33
N ARG A 250 -14.96 19.83 1.41
CA ARG A 250 -15.33 20.12 0.01
C ARG A 250 -16.71 20.74 -0.12
N ASN A 251 -17.65 20.32 0.74
CA ASN A 251 -19.03 20.81 0.71
C ASN A 251 -19.27 22.06 1.58
N SER A 252 -18.34 22.38 2.50
CA SER A 252 -18.45 23.55 3.39
C SER A 252 -17.92 24.85 2.78
N ALA A 253 -17.41 24.80 1.53
CA ALA A 253 -17.00 26.02 0.86
C ALA A 253 -18.20 26.96 0.75
N PRO A 254 -18.15 28.18 1.32
CA PRO A 254 -19.28 29.12 1.25
C PRO A 254 -19.57 29.44 -0.20
N ILE A 255 -20.85 29.62 -0.52
CA ILE A 255 -21.29 30.16 -1.82
C ILE A 255 -20.72 31.57 -1.92
N LYS A 256 -19.74 31.77 -2.81
CA LYS A 256 -19.13 33.10 -3.01
C LYS A 256 -19.94 33.97 -3.95
N TYR A 257 -20.65 33.37 -4.89
CA TYR A 257 -21.38 34.06 -5.93
C TYR A 257 -22.79 33.49 -6.04
N GLN A 258 -23.78 34.35 -6.02
CA GLN A 258 -25.12 34.05 -6.45
C GLN A 258 -25.33 34.74 -7.81
N ILE A 259 -25.57 33.93 -8.84
CA ILE A 259 -25.73 34.42 -10.21
C ILE A 259 -27.17 34.20 -10.62
N GLU A 260 -27.86 35.28 -10.83
CA GLU A 260 -29.24 35.29 -11.26
C GLU A 260 -29.31 35.61 -12.74
N ILE A 261 -29.94 34.73 -13.53
CA ILE A 261 -30.02 34.86 -14.97
C ILE A 261 -31.49 34.96 -15.35
N SER A 262 -31.82 36.05 -16.10
CA SER A 262 -33.18 36.25 -16.56
C SER A 262 -33.61 35.20 -17.57
N GLN A 263 -34.85 34.73 -17.50
CA GLN A 263 -35.40 33.80 -18.48
C GLN A 263 -35.36 34.37 -19.91
N LYS A 264 -35.56 35.69 -20.09
CA LYS A 264 -35.47 36.36 -21.39
C LYS A 264 -34.07 36.22 -22.04
N TYR A 265 -33.02 36.12 -21.22
CA TYR A 265 -31.66 35.86 -21.70
C TYR A 265 -31.58 34.49 -22.39
N TRP A 266 -32.11 33.46 -21.75
CA TRP A 266 -32.16 32.13 -22.30
C TRP A 266 -32.97 32.05 -23.60
N GLU A 267 -34.15 32.70 -23.61
CA GLU A 267 -35.01 32.77 -24.79
C GLU A 267 -34.32 33.49 -25.97
N SER A 268 -33.53 34.54 -25.69
CA SER A 268 -32.75 35.23 -26.70
C SER A 268 -31.64 34.35 -27.30
N ILE A 269 -30.94 33.59 -26.49
CA ILE A 269 -29.92 32.65 -26.93
C ILE A 269 -30.55 31.55 -27.80
N PHE A 270 -31.61 30.92 -27.32
CA PHE A 270 -32.29 29.85 -28.08
C PHE A 270 -32.82 30.33 -29.42
N ARG A 271 -33.31 31.57 -29.47
CA ARG A 271 -33.76 32.17 -30.72
C ARG A 271 -32.62 32.50 -31.65
N SER A 272 -31.53 33.03 -31.18
CA SER A 272 -30.37 33.36 -31.99
C SER A 272 -29.65 32.11 -32.56
N GLU A 273 -29.63 31.02 -31.78
CA GLU A 273 -29.02 29.77 -32.16
C GLU A 273 -30.00 28.78 -32.84
N GLY A 274 -31.26 29.13 -32.98
CA GLY A 274 -32.30 28.32 -33.64
C GLY A 274 -32.62 27.02 -32.88
N ILE A 275 -32.40 26.97 -31.57
CA ILE A 275 -32.58 25.77 -30.77
C ILE A 275 -34.06 25.67 -30.31
N THR A 276 -34.79 24.74 -30.92
CA THR A 276 -36.21 24.47 -30.60
C THR A 276 -36.39 23.21 -29.76
N ASP A 277 -35.40 22.27 -29.79
CA ASP A 277 -35.45 21.04 -29.01
C ASP A 277 -35.11 21.30 -27.55
N ARG A 278 -36.02 20.89 -26.64
CA ARG A 278 -35.88 21.03 -25.20
C ARG A 278 -34.59 20.41 -24.63
N ARG A 279 -34.15 19.27 -25.19
CA ARG A 279 -32.92 18.63 -24.75
C ARG A 279 -31.70 19.47 -25.09
N LYS A 280 -31.63 19.98 -26.29
CA LYS A 280 -30.55 20.87 -26.75
C LYS A 280 -30.52 22.20 -25.99
N GLN A 281 -31.70 22.73 -25.62
CA GLN A 281 -31.81 23.92 -24.75
C GLN A 281 -31.17 23.65 -23.39
N GLN A 282 -31.44 22.51 -22.79
CA GLN A 282 -30.86 22.12 -21.51
C GLN A 282 -29.33 21.93 -21.59
N GLU A 283 -28.84 21.26 -22.63
CA GLU A 283 -27.38 21.10 -22.89
C GLU A 283 -26.72 22.48 -23.04
N ARG A 284 -27.34 23.40 -23.73
CA ARG A 284 -26.81 24.77 -23.93
C ARG A 284 -26.78 25.58 -22.62
N ILE A 285 -27.80 25.44 -21.77
CA ILE A 285 -27.83 26.06 -20.43
C ILE A 285 -26.67 25.55 -19.57
N VAL A 286 -26.40 24.23 -19.59
CA VAL A 286 -25.28 23.61 -18.84
C VAL A 286 -23.94 24.11 -19.35
N GLN A 287 -23.75 24.20 -20.64
CA GLN A 287 -22.52 24.73 -21.24
C GLN A 287 -22.26 26.20 -20.85
N GLU A 288 -23.28 27.04 -20.90
CA GLU A 288 -23.16 28.45 -20.52
C GLU A 288 -22.84 28.63 -19.03
N LYS A 289 -23.54 27.87 -18.18
CA LYS A 289 -23.23 27.83 -16.74
C LYS A 289 -21.83 27.40 -16.45
N GLN A 290 -21.33 26.40 -17.19
CA GLN A 290 -19.94 25.92 -17.06
C GLN A 290 -18.95 26.99 -17.51
N SER A 291 -19.20 27.66 -18.62
CA SER A 291 -18.35 28.75 -19.11
C SER A 291 -18.24 29.90 -18.09
N ILE A 292 -19.35 30.25 -17.46
CA ILE A 292 -19.37 31.29 -16.41
C ILE A 292 -18.60 30.80 -15.18
N LEU A 293 -18.76 29.54 -14.79
CA LEU A 293 -18.00 28.94 -13.69
C LEU A 293 -16.51 28.94 -13.98
N ASP A 294 -16.09 28.54 -15.16
CA ASP A 294 -14.69 28.50 -15.56
C ASP A 294 -14.05 29.89 -15.58
N PHE A 295 -14.84 30.91 -15.93
CA PHE A 295 -14.39 32.30 -15.87
C PHE A 295 -14.23 32.82 -14.41
N LEU A 296 -15.15 32.44 -13.52
CA LEU A 296 -15.17 32.91 -12.12
C LEU A 296 -14.26 32.09 -11.21
N THR A 297 -14.01 30.84 -11.53
CA THR A 297 -13.19 29.91 -10.77
C THR A 297 -11.89 29.63 -11.52
N GLY A 298 -10.93 30.56 -11.45
CA GLY A 298 -9.55 30.19 -11.78
C GLY A 298 -9.08 29.03 -10.88
N ALA A 299 -8.11 28.25 -11.32
CA ALA A 299 -7.66 26.96 -10.74
C ALA A 299 -7.39 26.98 -9.22
N GLU A 300 -7.32 28.14 -8.59
CA GLU A 300 -7.01 28.33 -7.16
C GLU A 300 -8.22 28.77 -6.32
N ASN A 301 -9.38 29.07 -6.91
CA ASN A 301 -10.53 29.57 -6.19
C ASN A 301 -11.60 28.50 -5.97
N SER A 302 -11.55 27.82 -4.83
CA SER A 302 -12.55 26.87 -4.35
C SER A 302 -13.89 27.52 -3.94
N GLY A 303 -14.42 28.43 -4.73
CA GLY A 303 -15.72 29.07 -4.49
C GLY A 303 -16.83 28.32 -5.24
N LYS A 304 -17.94 28.04 -4.56
CA LYS A 304 -19.18 27.57 -5.21
C LYS A 304 -19.97 28.73 -5.72
N ALA A 305 -20.48 28.67 -6.96
CA ALA A 305 -21.47 29.61 -7.48
C ALA A 305 -22.87 28.98 -7.45
N TRP A 306 -23.84 29.73 -7.04
CA TRP A 306 -25.22 29.33 -7.09
C TRP A 306 -25.91 30.05 -8.28
N PHE A 307 -26.51 29.27 -9.16
CA PHE A 307 -27.27 29.81 -10.30
C PHE A 307 -28.76 29.68 -10.04
N SER A 308 -29.49 30.81 -10.15
CA SER A 308 -30.93 30.83 -10.14
C SER A 308 -31.42 31.50 -11.40
N THR A 309 -32.64 31.16 -11.83
CA THR A 309 -33.32 31.82 -12.96
C THR A 309 -34.48 32.58 -12.41
N PHE A 310 -34.67 33.79 -12.88
CA PHE A 310 -35.85 34.59 -12.54
C PHE A 310 -36.60 35.00 -13.80
N TYR A 311 -37.88 35.20 -13.65
CA TYR A 311 -38.74 35.76 -14.70
C TYR A 311 -39.55 36.95 -14.16
N VAL A 312 -39.83 37.87 -15.04
CA VAL A 312 -40.62 39.08 -14.72
C VAL A 312 -42.05 38.81 -15.14
N THR A 313 -42.97 38.84 -14.16
CA THR A 313 -44.40 38.73 -14.43
C THR A 313 -44.91 39.91 -15.25
N PRO A 314 -46.08 39.80 -15.93
CA PRO A 314 -46.69 40.95 -16.66
C PRO A 314 -46.88 42.18 -15.81
N ASP A 315 -47.03 42.03 -14.51
CA ASP A 315 -47.20 43.11 -13.53
C ASP A 315 -45.86 43.73 -13.07
N GLY A 316 -44.74 43.37 -13.71
CA GLY A 316 -43.41 43.93 -13.42
C GLY A 316 -42.73 43.41 -12.15
N LYS A 317 -43.27 42.35 -11.52
CA LYS A 317 -42.67 41.73 -10.34
C LYS A 317 -41.70 40.61 -10.77
N GLU A 318 -40.52 40.56 -10.12
CA GLU A 318 -39.58 39.49 -10.28
C GLU A 318 -40.03 38.28 -9.47
N GLN A 319 -40.05 37.11 -10.10
CA GLN A 319 -40.32 35.83 -9.44
C GLN A 319 -39.15 34.90 -9.65
N HIS A 320 -38.59 34.39 -8.54
CA HIS A 320 -37.44 33.48 -8.52
C HIS A 320 -37.91 32.03 -8.37
N ASP A 321 -37.28 31.11 -9.10
CA ASP A 321 -37.67 29.68 -9.12
C ASP A 321 -37.35 28.94 -7.82
N VAL A 322 -36.48 29.46 -6.95
CA VAL A 322 -36.08 28.77 -5.73
C VAL A 322 -35.99 29.73 -4.56
N VAL A 323 -36.83 29.51 -3.58
CA VAL A 323 -36.68 30.06 -2.24
C VAL A 323 -36.12 28.95 -1.36
N ILE A 324 -34.85 29.05 -0.99
CA ILE A 324 -34.26 28.16 0.03
C ILE A 324 -34.47 28.87 1.37
N ASN A 325 -35.32 28.30 2.22
CA ASN A 325 -35.42 28.68 3.62
C ASN A 325 -34.36 27.98 4.45
#